data_f6c8a4f521e9df49465f746be79f9c2f
#
_entry.id   f6c8a4f521e9df49465f746be79f9c2f
#
_cell.length_a   1.000
_cell.length_b   1.000
_cell.length_c   1.000
_cell.angle_alpha   90.00
_cell.angle_beta   90.00
_cell.angle_gamma   90.00
#
_symmetry.space_group_name_H-M   'P 1'
#
loop_
_entity.id
_entity.type
_entity.pdbx_description
1 polymer ?
#
loop_
_entity_poly.entity_id
_entity_poly.type
_entity_poly.pdbx_seq_one_letter_code
_entity_poly.pdbx_strand_id
1 'polypeptide(L)'
;GEDGDFNKKVAVIEEVDRALPILLDNKPDVLAITGDHSTPVTVKGHSWHPQPVLLNSKLSGWDGLERFTERAGNVGSLGLFEAKYLIRHMQANAKMLDKLGA
;
A
#
# COMPACT_ATOMS: atom_id res chain seq x y z
N GLY A 1 10.59 13.27 1.06
CA GLY A 1 9.60 14.25 0.57
C GLY A 1 9.71 15.62 1.24
N GLU A 2 9.95 15.67 2.54
CA GLU A 2 10.02 16.94 3.28
C GLU A 2 11.17 17.85 2.83
N ASP A 3 12.27 17.28 2.39
CA ASP A 3 13.42 18.01 1.87
C ASP A 3 13.22 18.57 0.46
N GLY A 4 12.14 18.17 -0.22
CA GLY A 4 11.83 18.61 -1.57
C GLY A 4 12.75 18.01 -2.64
N ASP A 5 13.52 16.97 -2.32
CA ASP A 5 14.42 16.30 -3.26
C ASP A 5 13.71 15.12 -3.92
N PHE A 6 13.22 15.35 -5.14
CA PHE A 6 12.51 14.34 -5.93
C PHE A 6 13.35 13.10 -6.19
N ASN A 7 14.57 13.27 -6.66
CA ASN A 7 15.44 12.15 -7.00
C ASN A 7 15.81 11.29 -5.80
N LYS A 8 16.00 11.91 -4.66
CA LYS A 8 16.27 11.21 -3.41
C LYS A 8 15.08 10.40 -2.96
N LYS A 9 13.87 10.93 -3.08
CA LYS A 9 12.63 10.22 -2.76
C LYS A 9 12.45 9.01 -3.67
N VAL A 10 12.67 9.18 -4.97
CA VAL A 10 12.61 8.07 -5.95
C VAL A 10 13.61 6.97 -5.58
N ALA A 11 14.85 7.34 -5.26
CA ALA A 11 15.89 6.37 -4.90
C ALA A 11 15.50 5.53 -3.67
N VAL A 12 14.89 6.15 -2.66
CA VAL A 12 14.43 5.44 -1.45
C VAL A 12 13.29 4.47 -1.79
N ILE A 13 12.35 4.88 -2.61
CA ILE A 13 11.24 4.00 -3.05
C ILE A 13 11.77 2.81 -3.85
N GLU A 14 12.71 3.03 -4.76
CA GLU A 14 13.36 1.96 -5.52
C GLU A 14 14.15 1.00 -4.62
N GLU A 15 14.77 1.52 -3.57
CA GLU A 15 15.48 0.69 -2.58
C GLU A 15 14.51 -0.24 -1.84
N VAL A 16 13.34 0.25 -1.44
CA VAL A 16 12.29 -0.57 -0.83
C VAL A 16 11.82 -1.64 -1.82
N ASP A 17 11.59 -1.27 -3.06
CA ASP A 17 11.15 -2.19 -4.11
C ASP A 17 12.16 -3.33 -4.29
N ARG A 18 13.44 -3.03 -4.32
CA ARG A 18 14.49 -4.05 -4.41
C ARG A 18 14.53 -5.00 -3.21
N ALA A 19 14.07 -4.58 -2.06
CA ALA A 19 14.03 -5.40 -0.85
C ALA A 19 12.76 -6.27 -0.74
N LEU A 20 11.71 -6.00 -1.53
CA LEU A 20 10.46 -6.76 -1.46
C LEU A 20 10.63 -8.27 -1.65
N PRO A 21 11.51 -8.78 -2.53
CA PRO A 21 11.71 -10.23 -2.66
C PRO A 21 12.08 -10.91 -1.34
N ILE A 22 12.79 -10.24 -0.43
CA ILE A 22 13.14 -10.77 0.89
C ILE A 22 11.88 -11.04 1.70
N LEU A 23 10.92 -10.11 1.70
CA LEU A 23 9.64 -10.29 2.38
C LEU A 23 8.80 -11.39 1.74
N LEU A 24 8.76 -11.44 0.41
CA LEU A 24 8.00 -12.44 -0.33
C LEU A 24 8.56 -13.85 -0.16
N ASP A 25 9.87 -13.99 -0.01
CA ASP A 25 10.52 -15.28 0.23
C ASP A 25 10.12 -15.89 1.59
N ASN A 26 9.73 -15.07 2.55
CA ASN A 26 9.17 -15.53 3.83
C ASN A 26 7.73 -16.02 3.72
N LYS A 27 7.13 -15.91 2.54
CA LYS A 27 5.77 -16.39 2.23
C LYS A 27 4.72 -15.91 3.24
N PRO A 28 4.57 -14.59 3.44
CA PRO A 28 3.53 -14.09 4.34
C PRO A 28 2.15 -14.47 3.80
N ASP A 29 1.22 -14.78 4.70
CA ASP A 29 -0.16 -15.07 4.32
C ASP A 29 -0.83 -13.84 3.73
N VAL A 30 -0.54 -12.67 4.28
CA VAL A 30 -1.02 -11.37 3.80
C VAL A 30 0.12 -10.37 3.84
N LEU A 31 0.30 -9.64 2.76
CA LEU A 31 1.24 -8.52 2.68
C LEU A 31 0.46 -7.25 2.34
N ALA A 32 0.64 -6.21 3.15
CA ALA A 32 0.15 -4.88 2.84
C ALA A 32 1.32 -3.91 2.71
N ILE A 33 1.27 -3.06 1.71
CA ILE A 33 2.25 -1.99 1.50
C ILE A 33 1.48 -0.67 1.41
N THR A 34 1.86 0.30 2.23
CA THR A 34 1.23 1.61 2.25
C THR A 34 2.18 2.64 2.87
N GLY A 35 1.76 3.88 2.94
CA GLY A 35 2.42 4.93 3.69
C GLY A 35 1.56 5.39 4.87
N ASP A 36 2.17 6.02 5.84
CA ASP A 36 1.48 6.58 6.99
C ASP A 36 0.76 7.90 6.63
N HIS A 37 1.40 8.75 5.83
CA HIS A 37 0.83 9.99 5.33
C HIS A 37 1.52 10.42 4.04
N SER A 38 0.87 11.29 3.29
CA SER A 38 1.43 11.86 2.07
C SER A 38 2.42 12.98 2.40
N THR A 39 3.56 12.97 1.72
CA THR A 39 4.59 13.99 1.86
C THR A 39 5.11 14.37 0.47
N PRO A 40 4.31 15.13 -0.31
CA PRO A 40 4.72 15.48 -1.67
C PRO A 40 5.99 16.33 -1.68
N VAL A 41 6.88 16.04 -2.60
CA VAL A 41 8.15 16.77 -2.78
C VAL A 41 7.90 18.26 -3.04
N THR A 42 6.87 18.58 -3.79
CA THR A 42 6.51 19.96 -4.12
C THR A 42 5.97 20.76 -2.92
N VAL A 43 5.34 20.07 -1.96
CA VAL A 43 4.78 20.67 -0.75
C VAL A 43 5.85 20.81 0.33
N LYS A 44 6.84 19.91 0.34
CA LYS A 44 7.90 19.83 1.37
C LYS A 44 7.35 19.67 2.79
N GLY A 45 6.23 18.96 2.89
CA GLY A 45 5.55 18.73 4.17
C GLY A 45 4.41 17.75 3.99
N HIS A 46 3.76 17.41 5.10
CA HIS A 46 2.65 16.47 5.08
C HIS A 46 1.42 17.09 4.42
N SER A 47 0.65 16.26 3.74
CA SER A 47 -0.58 16.68 3.10
C SER A 47 -1.72 15.68 3.39
N TRP A 48 -2.94 16.08 3.02
CA TRP A 48 -4.17 15.32 3.25
C TRP A 48 -4.46 14.24 2.20
N HIS A 49 -3.59 14.12 1.20
CA HIS A 49 -3.84 13.18 0.10
C HIS A 49 -3.90 11.75 0.61
N PRO A 50 -4.84 10.94 0.12
CA PRO A 50 -4.90 9.53 0.47
C PRO A 50 -3.60 8.80 0.09
N GLN A 51 -3.24 7.79 0.90
CA GLN A 51 -2.11 6.94 0.60
C GLN A 51 -2.55 5.75 -0.26
N PRO A 52 -1.76 5.34 -1.25
CA PRO A 52 -2.04 4.10 -1.96
C PRO A 52 -1.84 2.90 -1.04
N VAL A 53 -2.66 1.87 -1.22
CA VAL A 53 -2.57 0.61 -0.48
C VAL A 53 -2.50 -0.54 -1.47
N LEU A 54 -1.49 -1.39 -1.30
CA LEU A 54 -1.40 -2.68 -1.95
C LEU A 54 -1.69 -3.75 -0.92
N LEU A 55 -2.62 -4.65 -1.24
CA LEU A 55 -2.95 -5.80 -0.42
C LEU A 55 -2.75 -7.06 -1.25
N ASN A 56 -1.92 -7.97 -0.77
CA ASN A 56 -1.62 -9.22 -1.45
C ASN A 56 -1.87 -10.41 -0.53
N SER A 57 -2.67 -11.36 -1.01
CA SER A 57 -2.90 -12.65 -0.38
C SER A 57 -3.41 -13.64 -1.43
N LYS A 58 -3.53 -14.91 -1.05
CA LYS A 58 -4.16 -15.90 -1.93
C LYS A 58 -5.64 -15.61 -2.21
N LEU A 59 -6.31 -14.88 -1.31
CA LEU A 59 -7.73 -14.58 -1.39
C LEU A 59 -8.04 -13.20 -1.99
N SER A 60 -7.04 -12.31 -2.09
CA SER A 60 -7.29 -10.94 -2.53
C SER A 60 -7.68 -10.82 -4.00
N GLY A 61 -7.32 -11.81 -4.81
CA GLY A 61 -7.52 -11.73 -6.26
C GLY A 61 -6.59 -10.71 -6.92
N TRP A 62 -6.88 -10.43 -8.18
CA TRP A 62 -6.14 -9.46 -8.97
C TRP A 62 -7.13 -8.50 -9.64
N ASP A 63 -6.94 -7.21 -9.44
CA ASP A 63 -7.80 -6.17 -10.00
C ASP A 63 -7.39 -5.69 -11.39
N GLY A 64 -6.41 -6.34 -12.01
CA GLY A 64 -5.92 -6.02 -13.35
C GLY A 64 -4.84 -4.94 -13.38
N LEU A 65 -4.49 -4.36 -12.23
CA LEU A 65 -3.43 -3.36 -12.15
C LEU A 65 -2.06 -4.01 -12.04
N GLU A 66 -1.09 -3.52 -12.80
CA GLU A 66 0.24 -4.12 -12.88
C GLU A 66 1.29 -3.37 -12.08
N ARG A 67 0.98 -2.15 -11.62
CA ARG A 67 1.92 -1.29 -10.92
C ARG A 67 1.31 -0.70 -9.67
N PHE A 68 2.13 -0.58 -8.64
CA PHE A 68 1.75 0.11 -7.42
C PHE A 68 2.14 1.58 -7.53
N THR A 69 1.19 2.40 -7.91
CA THR A 69 1.34 3.85 -8.05
C THR A 69 0.12 4.55 -7.46
N GLU A 70 0.24 5.85 -7.20
CA GLU A 70 -0.90 6.64 -6.73
C GLU A 70 -2.04 6.66 -7.75
N ARG A 71 -1.73 6.73 -9.04
CA ARG A 71 -2.75 6.69 -10.10
C ARG A 71 -3.47 5.35 -10.17
N ALA A 72 -2.73 4.26 -10.05
CA ALA A 72 -3.32 2.93 -9.99
C ALA A 72 -4.23 2.78 -8.77
N GLY A 73 -3.80 3.30 -7.62
CA GLY A 73 -4.58 3.28 -6.39
C GLY A 73 -5.95 3.96 -6.52
N ASN A 74 -6.07 4.97 -7.39
CA ASN A 74 -7.33 5.67 -7.62
C ASN A 74 -8.43 4.80 -8.25
N VAL A 75 -8.05 3.73 -8.95
CA VAL A 75 -8.98 2.84 -9.67
C VAL A 75 -8.89 1.40 -9.19
N GLY A 76 -8.19 1.15 -8.10
CA GLY A 76 -8.06 -0.17 -7.51
C GLY A 76 -9.37 -0.66 -6.88
N SER A 77 -9.50 -1.99 -6.75
CA SER A 77 -10.73 -2.62 -6.26
C SER A 77 -11.00 -2.41 -4.77
N LEU A 78 -9.99 -2.03 -3.97
CA LEU A 78 -10.19 -1.74 -2.55
C LEU A 78 -11.02 -0.47 -2.32
N GLY A 79 -10.96 0.48 -3.24
CA GLY A 79 -11.61 1.77 -3.07
C GLY A 79 -10.94 2.63 -1.98
N LEU A 80 -11.62 3.71 -1.61
CA LEU A 80 -11.16 4.61 -0.56
C LEU A 80 -11.73 4.17 0.78
N PHE A 81 -10.88 4.01 1.78
CA PHE A 81 -11.31 3.63 3.13
C PHE A 81 -10.41 4.26 4.20
N GLU A 82 -10.92 4.35 5.42
CA GLU A 82 -10.13 4.86 6.54
C GLU A 82 -9.05 3.86 6.95
N ALA A 83 -7.85 4.35 7.20
CA ALA A 83 -6.67 3.52 7.50
C ALA A 83 -6.88 2.55 8.67
N LYS A 84 -7.71 2.92 9.64
CA LYS A 84 -8.03 2.06 10.80
C LYS A 84 -8.66 0.72 10.41
N TYR A 85 -9.23 0.62 9.21
CA TYR A 85 -9.85 -0.62 8.73
C TYR A 85 -8.88 -1.52 7.95
N LEU A 86 -7.66 -1.08 7.69
CA LEU A 86 -6.69 -1.91 6.95
C LEU A 86 -6.44 -3.23 7.67
N ILE A 87 -6.30 -3.22 8.99
CA ILE A 87 -6.07 -4.45 9.75
C ILE A 87 -7.21 -5.46 9.58
N ARG A 88 -8.45 -4.98 9.45
CA ARG A 88 -9.61 -5.87 9.22
C ARG A 88 -9.54 -6.55 7.85
N HIS A 89 -9.14 -5.82 6.82
CA HIS A 89 -8.91 -6.40 5.50
C HIS A 89 -7.81 -7.45 5.55
N MET A 90 -6.73 -7.18 6.26
CA MET A 90 -5.63 -8.13 6.43
C MET A 90 -6.08 -9.38 7.18
N GLN A 91 -6.83 -9.23 8.27
CA GLN A 91 -7.38 -10.34 9.05
C GLN A 91 -8.33 -11.21 8.22
N ALA A 92 -9.20 -10.59 7.43
CA ALA A 92 -10.11 -11.32 6.53
C ALA A 92 -9.33 -12.15 5.51
N ASN A 93 -8.30 -11.58 4.90
CA ASN A 93 -7.45 -12.25 3.93
C ASN A 93 -6.56 -13.34 4.56
N ALA A 94 -6.28 -13.24 5.84
CA ALA A 94 -5.56 -14.28 6.60
C ALA A 94 -6.51 -15.36 7.14
N LYS A 95 -7.78 -15.33 6.80
CA LYS A 95 -8.82 -16.24 7.29
C LYS A 95 -9.03 -16.16 8.81
N MET A 96 -8.76 -15.02 9.40
CA MET A 96 -8.99 -14.77 10.82
C MET A 96 -10.40 -14.27 11.14
N LEU A 97 -11.18 -13.96 10.11
CA LEU A 97 -12.56 -13.49 10.20
C LEU A 97 -13.44 -14.34 9.29
N ASP A 98 -14.61 -14.77 9.79
CA ASP A 98 -15.57 -15.53 8.98
C ASP A 98 -16.25 -14.64 7.95
N LYS A 99 -16.51 -13.39 8.32
CA LYS A 99 -16.96 -12.37 7.38
C LYS A 99 -16.54 -10.99 7.86
N LEU A 100 -16.47 -10.04 6.92
CA LEU A 100 -16.19 -8.65 7.18
C LEU A 100 -17.46 -7.83 7.01
N GLY A 101 -17.87 -7.17 8.06
CA GLY A 101 -19.07 -6.35 8.06
C GLY A 101 -20.34 -7.12 8.47
N ALA A 102 -21.46 -6.52 8.22
CA ALA A 102 -22.76 -7.02 8.64
C ALA A 102 -23.26 -8.24 7.85
#